data_5e68c583db9485ace0d0c20905939ccf
#
_entry.id   5e68c583db9485ace0d0c20905939ccf
#
_cell.length_a   1.000
_cell.length_b   1.000
_cell.length_c   1.000
_cell.angle_alpha   90.00
_cell.angle_beta   90.00
_cell.angle_gamma   90.00
#
_symmetry.space_group_name_H-M   'P 1'
#
loop_
_entity.id
_entity.type
_entity.pdbx_description
1 polymer ?
#
loop_
_entity_poly.entity_id
_entity_poly.type
_entity_poly.pdbx_seq_one_letter_code
_entity_poly.pdbx_strand_id
1 'polypeptide(L)'
;MAAPEFGTLDVSPAVVAEILLKRRRVRRSLIEWCRHCGYEPAPHHRLLIDRLERVARGEIKRLAVFMPPGSAKSTYGSILFPPYVMANAPKHAILAASHTTELAERWGRRVRNLIARHSATLGLRLSDDSYAAGYWELESGGEYYAAGVGAAIIGFRAHGALIDDPIRSREDADSPHVRDKIWEWYKSDLLTRLAPGGWVILIQTRWHEDDLAGRIIGEMERGGERWEIVSLPAEAEAGDLLGREPGQWLWDDAYGYADFLRHEKATQLPRNWSALYQQRPAPETGDFFKEEWLRTYVSQPPRETLNVYGASDYAVTSHGGDYTVHVVIGVDPENRMYLLDLWRGQTSSDVWIEAWCDLVCKWKPAFWAEEYGQIISGVGPYLKRRAIERRAYTCREQFPSRGDKAVRAQSMRGRMATLGLYVRQGAPWFADLRAELLSFPAGKHDDQVDALGLVGQLLNKIRAGENPKPPTVVRSDGYVPSYEDTRNWSWKTL
;
A
#
# COMPACT_ATOMS: atom_id res chain seq x y z
N MET A 1 -39.86 55.90 31.55
CA MET A 1 -39.66 54.47 31.34
C MET A 1 -38.46 54.05 32.18
N ALA A 2 -38.69 53.33 33.28
CA ALA A 2 -37.65 52.87 34.17
C ALA A 2 -36.94 51.67 33.50
N ALA A 3 -35.61 51.70 33.53
CA ALA A 3 -34.76 50.57 33.07
C ALA A 3 -35.02 49.33 33.94
N PRO A 4 -35.05 48.11 33.39
CA PRO A 4 -35.23 46.91 34.19
C PRO A 4 -33.97 46.71 35.06
N GLU A 5 -34.16 46.67 36.37
CA GLU A 5 -33.17 46.21 37.33
C GLU A 5 -32.88 44.72 37.06
N PHE A 6 -31.70 44.45 36.51
CA PHE A 6 -31.14 43.11 36.48
C PHE A 6 -30.75 42.73 37.92
N GLY A 7 -31.60 41.92 38.57
CA GLY A 7 -31.33 41.37 39.87
C GLY A 7 -29.99 40.61 39.83
N THR A 8 -29.04 41.06 40.61
CA THR A 8 -27.78 40.33 40.89
C THR A 8 -28.14 38.97 41.50
N LEU A 9 -27.95 37.89 40.72
CA LEU A 9 -28.01 36.54 41.26
C LEU A 9 -26.94 36.46 42.37
N ASP A 10 -27.38 36.48 43.61
CA ASP A 10 -26.52 36.34 44.81
C ASP A 10 -26.04 34.90 44.90
N VAL A 11 -25.03 34.56 44.08
CA VAL A 11 -24.43 33.23 44.03
C VAL A 11 -23.42 33.15 45.19
N SER A 12 -23.62 32.28 46.15
CA SER A 12 -22.74 32.17 47.32
C SER A 12 -21.27 31.93 46.88
N PRO A 13 -20.29 32.51 47.58
CA PRO A 13 -18.87 32.35 47.29
C PRO A 13 -18.43 30.88 47.20
N ALA A 14 -19.08 29.98 47.93
CA ALA A 14 -18.85 28.53 47.87
C ALA A 14 -19.22 27.92 46.54
N VAL A 15 -20.36 28.30 45.96
CA VAL A 15 -20.80 27.82 44.66
C VAL A 15 -19.88 28.35 43.55
N VAL A 16 -19.46 29.62 43.62
CA VAL A 16 -18.48 30.17 42.68
C VAL A 16 -17.15 29.41 42.75
N ALA A 17 -16.64 29.12 43.94
CA ALA A 17 -15.43 28.37 44.14
C ALA A 17 -15.54 26.95 43.57
N GLU A 18 -16.66 26.26 43.73
CA GLU A 18 -16.92 24.93 43.19
C GLU A 18 -16.90 24.96 41.66
N ILE A 19 -17.59 25.93 41.02
CA ILE A 19 -17.59 26.11 39.58
C ILE A 19 -16.17 26.35 39.06
N LEU A 20 -15.39 27.19 39.72
CA LEU A 20 -14.01 27.49 39.31
C LEU A 20 -13.10 26.25 39.43
N LEU A 21 -13.24 25.47 40.53
CA LEU A 21 -12.51 24.23 40.74
C LEU A 21 -12.88 23.19 39.64
N LYS A 22 -14.17 23.05 39.33
CA LYS A 22 -14.64 22.19 38.24
C LYS A 22 -14.02 22.59 36.90
N ARG A 23 -14.08 23.88 36.54
CA ARG A 23 -13.48 24.41 35.30
C ARG A 23 -11.97 24.13 35.27
N ARG A 24 -11.25 24.37 36.37
CA ARG A 24 -9.82 24.07 36.48
C ARG A 24 -9.51 22.60 36.28
N ARG A 25 -10.30 21.68 36.87
CA ARG A 25 -10.15 20.22 36.72
C ARG A 25 -10.32 19.81 35.27
N VAL A 26 -11.40 20.26 34.63
CA VAL A 26 -11.71 19.98 33.21
C VAL A 26 -10.59 20.46 32.28
N ARG A 27 -10.02 21.64 32.52
CA ARG A 27 -8.90 22.15 31.67
C ARG A 27 -7.59 21.39 31.88
N ARG A 28 -7.37 20.79 33.06
CA ARG A 28 -6.11 20.12 33.40
C ARG A 28 -6.09 18.63 33.07
N SER A 29 -7.24 18.04 32.82
CA SER A 29 -7.37 16.60 32.54
C SER A 29 -8.26 16.38 31.33
N LEU A 30 -7.71 15.71 30.30
CA LEU A 30 -8.45 15.33 29.13
C LEU A 30 -9.55 14.30 29.45
N ILE A 31 -9.33 13.42 30.43
CA ILE A 31 -10.38 12.51 30.94
C ILE A 31 -11.55 13.29 31.49
N GLU A 32 -11.31 14.29 32.35
CA GLU A 32 -12.38 15.12 32.94
C GLU A 32 -13.10 15.97 31.88
N TRP A 33 -12.38 16.41 30.86
CA TRP A 33 -12.97 17.10 29.71
C TRP A 33 -13.88 16.13 28.91
N CYS A 34 -13.44 14.93 28.64
CA CYS A 34 -14.27 13.92 27.96
C CYS A 34 -15.56 13.62 28.75
N ARG A 35 -15.45 13.40 30.07
CA ARG A 35 -16.59 13.20 30.96
C ARG A 35 -17.53 14.40 30.98
N HIS A 36 -16.98 15.62 31.00
CA HIS A 36 -17.77 16.83 30.95
C HIS A 36 -18.56 16.96 29.61
N CYS A 37 -18.02 16.41 28.53
CA CYS A 37 -18.71 16.30 27.23
C CYS A 37 -19.68 15.11 27.12
N GLY A 38 -19.85 14.32 28.20
CA GLY A 38 -20.77 13.17 28.22
C GLY A 38 -20.16 11.86 27.72
N TYR A 39 -18.83 11.76 27.62
CA TYR A 39 -18.12 10.53 27.22
C TYR A 39 -17.45 9.88 28.41
N GLU A 40 -17.74 8.61 28.68
CA GLU A 40 -17.00 7.83 29.68
C GLU A 40 -15.92 7.00 28.99
N PRO A 41 -14.62 7.26 29.23
CA PRO A 41 -13.53 6.60 28.52
C PRO A 41 -13.36 5.14 28.98
N ALA A 42 -13.47 4.19 28.05
CA ALA A 42 -13.09 2.79 28.22
C ALA A 42 -11.56 2.63 28.35
N PRO A 43 -11.02 1.46 28.74
CA PRO A 43 -9.57 1.25 28.95
C PRO A 43 -8.70 1.70 27.77
N HIS A 44 -9.07 1.36 26.52
CA HIS A 44 -8.33 1.77 25.32
C HIS A 44 -8.39 3.28 25.08
N HIS A 45 -9.52 3.92 25.42
CA HIS A 45 -9.62 5.38 25.36
C HIS A 45 -8.73 6.05 26.42
N ARG A 46 -8.62 5.48 27.60
CA ARG A 46 -7.74 6.02 28.68
C ARG A 46 -6.27 5.94 28.28
N LEU A 47 -5.85 4.84 27.63
CA LEU A 47 -4.51 4.73 27.08
C LEU A 47 -4.26 5.81 26.00
N LEU A 48 -5.20 6.00 25.08
CA LEU A 48 -5.11 7.05 24.05
C LEU A 48 -5.05 8.45 24.70
N ILE A 49 -5.92 8.74 25.66
CA ILE A 49 -5.98 10.01 26.39
C ILE A 49 -4.64 10.30 27.09
N ASP A 50 -4.04 9.32 27.75
CA ASP A 50 -2.71 9.48 28.37
C ASP A 50 -1.67 9.93 27.35
N ARG A 51 -1.62 9.30 26.18
CA ARG A 51 -0.69 9.69 25.11
C ARG A 51 -0.99 11.09 24.54
N LEU A 52 -2.27 11.42 24.37
CA LEU A 52 -2.70 12.76 23.93
C LEU A 52 -2.35 13.85 24.95
N GLU A 53 -2.51 13.59 26.24
CA GLU A 53 -2.08 14.54 27.29
C GLU A 53 -0.55 14.75 27.27
N ARG A 54 0.23 13.70 27.02
CA ARG A 54 1.68 13.79 26.87
C ARG A 54 2.07 14.60 25.62
N VAL A 55 1.31 14.49 24.51
CA VAL A 55 1.49 15.36 23.34
C VAL A 55 1.20 16.82 23.72
N ALA A 56 0.09 17.10 24.41
CA ALA A 56 -0.26 18.45 24.84
C ALA A 56 0.79 19.08 25.76
N ARG A 57 1.47 18.28 26.58
CA ARG A 57 2.59 18.73 27.44
C ARG A 57 3.93 18.82 26.70
N GLY A 58 3.98 18.44 25.42
CA GLY A 58 5.19 18.48 24.60
C GLY A 58 6.19 17.34 24.84
N GLU A 59 5.82 16.32 25.61
CA GLU A 59 6.62 15.12 25.88
C GLU A 59 6.70 14.18 24.67
N ILE A 60 5.62 14.09 23.89
CA ILE A 60 5.52 13.34 22.66
C ILE A 60 5.34 14.31 21.49
N LYS A 61 6.22 14.23 20.50
CA LYS A 61 6.13 15.07 19.27
C LYS A 61 5.53 14.31 18.09
N ARG A 62 5.63 12.99 18.08
CA ARG A 62 5.15 12.11 17.02
C ARG A 62 4.37 10.96 17.64
N LEU A 63 3.07 10.91 17.39
CA LEU A 63 2.17 9.88 17.90
C LEU A 63 1.43 9.21 16.75
N ALA A 64 1.51 7.88 16.66
CA ALA A 64 0.73 7.08 15.73
C ALA A 64 -0.23 6.17 16.49
N VAL A 65 -1.51 6.20 16.11
CA VAL A 65 -2.60 5.48 16.78
C VAL A 65 -3.33 4.61 15.78
N PHE A 66 -3.26 3.29 15.98
CA PHE A 66 -3.91 2.31 15.13
C PHE A 66 -4.94 1.52 15.95
N MET A 67 -6.20 1.64 15.57
CA MET A 67 -7.32 0.96 16.23
C MET A 67 -8.38 0.57 15.20
N PRO A 68 -9.20 -0.45 15.50
CA PRO A 68 -10.26 -0.90 14.59
C PRO A 68 -11.29 0.19 14.27
N PRO A 69 -12.04 0.03 13.16
CA PRO A 69 -13.21 0.85 12.88
C PRO A 69 -14.20 0.79 14.05
N GLY A 70 -14.87 1.91 14.35
CA GLY A 70 -15.84 1.98 15.42
C GLY A 70 -15.29 2.10 16.85
N SER A 71 -13.97 2.01 17.05
CA SER A 71 -13.30 2.14 18.37
C SER A 71 -13.34 3.55 18.98
N ALA A 72 -14.01 4.51 18.38
CA ALA A 72 -14.08 5.92 18.75
C ALA A 72 -12.73 6.68 18.76
N LYS A 73 -11.68 6.15 18.09
CA LYS A 73 -10.36 6.80 18.01
C LYS A 73 -10.42 8.26 17.55
N SER A 74 -11.18 8.54 16.49
CA SER A 74 -11.37 9.90 15.95
C SER A 74 -12.16 10.80 16.91
N THR A 75 -13.09 10.25 17.69
CA THR A 75 -13.83 11.02 18.68
C THR A 75 -12.91 11.61 19.74
N TYR A 76 -12.00 10.78 20.28
CA TYR A 76 -11.06 11.24 21.30
C TYR A 76 -9.90 12.06 20.71
N GLY A 77 -9.33 11.63 19.59
CA GLY A 77 -8.15 12.29 19.01
C GLY A 77 -8.48 13.50 18.15
N SER A 78 -9.52 13.43 17.31
CA SER A 78 -9.79 14.49 16.33
C SER A 78 -10.90 15.47 16.74
N ILE A 79 -11.74 15.12 17.74
CA ILE A 79 -12.84 15.99 18.17
C ILE A 79 -12.63 16.53 19.60
N LEU A 80 -12.31 15.65 20.57
CA LEU A 80 -12.20 16.06 21.98
C LEU A 80 -10.81 16.64 22.32
N PHE A 81 -9.74 16.19 21.67
CA PHE A 81 -8.39 16.64 21.94
C PHE A 81 -8.12 18.09 21.50
N PRO A 82 -8.52 18.58 20.32
CA PRO A 82 -8.21 19.96 19.90
C PRO A 82 -8.73 21.04 20.84
N PRO A 83 -10.00 21.01 21.34
CA PRO A 83 -10.46 21.99 22.34
C PRO A 83 -9.63 21.97 23.62
N TYR A 84 -9.21 20.79 24.08
CA TYR A 84 -8.36 20.64 25.25
C TYR A 84 -6.97 21.27 25.07
N VAL A 85 -6.33 21.01 23.91
CA VAL A 85 -5.04 21.63 23.59
C VAL A 85 -5.17 23.16 23.53
N MET A 86 -6.18 23.67 22.81
CA MET A 86 -6.41 25.09 22.68
C MET A 86 -6.73 25.77 24.01
N ALA A 87 -7.42 25.09 24.95
CA ALA A 87 -7.65 25.62 26.29
C ALA A 87 -6.38 25.78 27.13
N ASN A 88 -5.35 24.96 26.84
CA ASN A 88 -4.05 25.03 27.51
C ASN A 88 -3.01 25.85 26.73
N ALA A 89 -3.20 26.00 25.42
CA ALA A 89 -2.34 26.77 24.52
C ALA A 89 -3.20 27.58 23.53
N PRO A 90 -3.85 28.67 23.99
CA PRO A 90 -4.93 29.35 23.22
C PRO A 90 -4.45 30.11 21.98
N LYS A 91 -3.16 30.15 21.71
CA LYS A 91 -2.57 30.70 20.48
C LYS A 91 -2.08 29.61 19.49
N HIS A 92 -2.31 28.33 19.82
CA HIS A 92 -1.87 27.26 18.92
C HIS A 92 -2.74 27.21 17.66
N ALA A 93 -2.08 27.05 16.53
CA ALA A 93 -2.68 26.74 15.25
C ALA A 93 -2.65 25.22 15.03
N ILE A 94 -3.80 24.61 14.74
CA ILE A 94 -3.96 23.18 14.51
C ILE A 94 -4.37 22.93 13.07
N LEU A 95 -3.60 22.10 12.35
CA LEU A 95 -3.96 21.55 11.05
C LEU A 95 -4.61 20.19 11.26
N ALA A 96 -5.82 19.98 10.77
CA ALA A 96 -6.51 18.69 10.79
C ALA A 96 -6.74 18.19 9.36
N ALA A 97 -6.28 16.99 9.05
CA ALA A 97 -6.40 16.42 7.74
C ALA A 97 -7.09 15.06 7.76
N SER A 98 -7.85 14.77 6.71
CA SER A 98 -8.46 13.45 6.47
C SER A 98 -8.44 13.13 4.98
N HIS A 99 -8.87 11.92 4.58
CA HIS A 99 -8.88 11.53 3.15
C HIS A 99 -9.70 12.46 2.25
N THR A 100 -10.68 13.20 2.77
CA THR A 100 -11.39 14.26 2.04
C THR A 100 -11.49 15.54 2.87
N THR A 101 -11.58 16.67 2.18
CA THR A 101 -11.80 17.99 2.82
C THR A 101 -13.12 18.02 3.58
N GLU A 102 -14.20 17.45 3.03
CA GLU A 102 -15.53 17.44 3.65
C GLU A 102 -15.51 16.70 5.00
N LEU A 103 -14.75 15.62 5.12
CA LEU A 103 -14.63 14.88 6.38
C LEU A 103 -13.82 15.69 7.41
N ALA A 104 -12.70 16.27 6.99
CA ALA A 104 -11.90 17.14 7.85
C ALA A 104 -12.71 18.36 8.35
N GLU A 105 -13.49 19.01 7.48
CA GLU A 105 -14.39 20.09 7.84
C GLU A 105 -15.52 19.64 8.77
N ARG A 106 -16.03 18.42 8.61
CA ARG A 106 -17.02 17.86 9.54
C ARG A 106 -16.46 17.74 10.96
N TRP A 107 -15.19 17.34 11.10
CA TRP A 107 -14.49 17.35 12.39
C TRP A 107 -14.32 18.78 12.88
N GLY A 108 -13.84 19.70 12.04
CA GLY A 108 -13.67 21.11 12.38
C GLY A 108 -14.94 21.77 12.93
N ARG A 109 -16.10 21.52 12.29
CA ARG A 109 -17.42 21.97 12.79
C ARG A 109 -17.73 21.41 14.17
N ARG A 110 -17.45 20.12 14.43
CA ARG A 110 -17.69 19.51 15.75
C ARG A 110 -16.81 20.11 16.83
N VAL A 111 -15.52 20.31 16.54
CA VAL A 111 -14.58 20.99 17.44
C VAL A 111 -15.04 22.40 17.77
N ARG A 112 -15.35 23.21 16.76
CA ARG A 112 -15.87 24.58 16.91
C ARG A 112 -17.14 24.62 17.78
N ASN A 113 -18.10 23.73 17.52
CA ASN A 113 -19.34 23.67 18.28
C ASN A 113 -19.12 23.27 19.74
N LEU A 114 -18.13 22.40 20.04
CA LEU A 114 -17.73 22.08 21.42
C LEU A 114 -17.17 23.29 22.11
N ILE A 115 -16.27 24.06 21.46
CA ILE A 115 -15.71 25.28 22.02
C ILE A 115 -16.81 26.31 22.29
N ALA A 116 -17.72 26.54 21.34
CA ALA A 116 -18.85 27.47 21.53
C ALA A 116 -19.72 27.06 22.71
N ARG A 117 -20.12 25.78 22.80
CA ARG A 117 -20.98 25.24 23.87
C ARG A 117 -20.33 25.31 25.25
N HIS A 118 -19.03 25.12 25.33
CA HIS A 118 -18.30 25.02 26.59
C HIS A 118 -17.31 26.18 26.78
N SER A 119 -17.52 27.33 26.11
CA SER A 119 -16.63 28.47 26.10
C SER A 119 -16.23 28.91 27.51
N ALA A 120 -17.19 29.05 28.43
CA ALA A 120 -16.93 29.43 29.83
C ALA A 120 -16.10 28.39 30.59
N THR A 121 -16.26 27.08 30.30
CA THR A 121 -15.49 26.01 30.93
C THR A 121 -14.07 25.98 30.38
N LEU A 122 -13.89 26.07 29.08
CA LEU A 122 -12.59 26.05 28.40
C LEU A 122 -11.85 27.39 28.55
N GLY A 123 -12.57 28.50 28.74
CA GLY A 123 -12.00 29.86 28.71
C GLY A 123 -11.59 30.28 27.30
N LEU A 124 -12.26 29.74 26.31
CA LEU A 124 -12.03 30.03 24.88
C LEU A 124 -13.25 30.76 24.29
N ARG A 125 -12.99 31.65 23.37
CA ARG A 125 -14.02 32.33 22.55
C ARG A 125 -13.65 32.24 21.10
N LEU A 126 -14.64 31.97 20.26
CA LEU A 126 -14.49 32.01 18.81
C LEU A 126 -14.46 33.46 18.36
N SER A 127 -13.64 33.78 17.36
CA SER A 127 -13.67 35.10 16.71
C SER A 127 -14.97 35.29 15.95
N ASP A 128 -15.55 36.49 16.03
CA ASP A 128 -16.80 36.79 15.34
C ASP A 128 -16.61 36.89 13.81
N ASP A 129 -15.39 37.05 13.33
CA ASP A 129 -15.06 37.25 11.91
C ASP A 129 -14.76 35.91 11.18
N SER A 130 -14.72 34.78 11.88
CA SER A 130 -14.23 33.48 11.29
C SER A 130 -15.12 32.30 11.63
N TYR A 131 -16.11 32.00 10.75
CA TYR A 131 -17.10 30.96 10.94
C TYR A 131 -17.08 29.83 9.88
N ALA A 132 -16.09 29.79 8.99
CA ALA A 132 -16.04 28.76 7.96
C ALA A 132 -15.88 27.36 8.56
N ALA A 133 -16.40 26.35 7.86
CA ALA A 133 -16.31 24.96 8.34
C ALA A 133 -14.87 24.44 8.35
N GLY A 134 -14.09 24.86 7.37
CA GLY A 134 -12.69 24.43 7.17
C GLY A 134 -11.65 25.31 7.83
N TYR A 135 -12.02 26.56 8.23
CA TYR A 135 -11.09 27.50 8.89
C TYR A 135 -11.84 28.37 9.88
N TRP A 136 -11.36 28.43 11.09
CA TRP A 136 -11.89 29.30 12.12
C TRP A 136 -10.80 29.67 13.15
N GLU A 137 -11.02 30.78 13.85
CA GLU A 137 -10.08 31.36 14.77
C GLU A 137 -10.69 31.59 16.17
N LEU A 138 -9.83 31.66 17.16
CA LEU A 138 -10.16 32.09 18.52
C LEU A 138 -9.82 33.58 18.67
N GLU A 139 -10.56 34.31 19.51
CA GLU A 139 -10.20 35.70 19.91
C GLU A 139 -8.76 35.82 20.43
N SER A 140 -8.21 34.73 20.99
CA SER A 140 -6.83 34.66 21.48
C SER A 140 -5.77 34.51 20.38
N GLY A 141 -6.16 34.34 19.10
CA GLY A 141 -5.28 34.11 17.96
C GLY A 141 -4.90 32.65 17.73
N GLY A 142 -5.61 31.71 18.35
CA GLY A 142 -5.49 30.29 17.99
C GLY A 142 -6.30 30.00 16.72
N GLU A 143 -5.81 29.09 15.89
CA GLU A 143 -6.38 28.78 14.58
C GLU A 143 -6.65 27.30 14.41
N TYR A 144 -7.69 26.96 13.64
CA TYR A 144 -7.96 25.59 13.21
C TYR A 144 -8.19 25.56 11.71
N TYR A 145 -7.41 24.75 11.00
CA TYR A 145 -7.50 24.59 9.57
C TYR A 145 -7.76 23.11 9.22
N ALA A 146 -8.85 22.84 8.50
CA ALA A 146 -9.21 21.52 8.01
C ALA A 146 -8.86 21.38 6.53
N ALA A 147 -8.18 20.29 6.16
CA ALA A 147 -7.76 20.02 4.79
C ALA A 147 -7.99 18.57 4.40
N GLY A 148 -8.22 18.31 3.13
CA GLY A 148 -8.11 16.95 2.57
C GLY A 148 -6.64 16.58 2.35
N VAL A 149 -6.29 15.31 2.50
CA VAL A 149 -4.97 14.82 2.11
C VAL A 149 -4.74 15.08 0.63
N GLY A 150 -3.59 15.64 0.28
CA GLY A 150 -3.27 16.09 -1.08
C GLY A 150 -3.79 17.48 -1.44
N ALA A 151 -4.54 18.17 -0.55
CA ALA A 151 -4.89 19.55 -0.74
C ALA A 151 -3.69 20.45 -0.42
N ALA A 152 -3.57 21.58 -1.14
CA ALA A 152 -2.53 22.56 -0.90
C ALA A 152 -2.71 23.26 0.45
N ILE A 153 -1.69 23.26 1.30
CA ILE A 153 -1.65 23.93 2.60
C ILE A 153 -0.78 25.19 2.45
N ILE A 154 -1.34 26.22 1.79
CA ILE A 154 -0.56 27.43 1.48
C ILE A 154 -0.75 28.48 2.59
N GLY A 155 0.34 29.07 3.07
CA GLY A 155 0.31 30.21 4.01
C GLY A 155 -0.04 29.87 5.45
N PHE A 156 -0.38 28.60 5.77
CA PHE A 156 -0.70 28.17 7.14
C PHE A 156 0.53 27.60 7.84
N ARG A 157 0.74 27.95 9.11
CA ARG A 157 1.79 27.38 9.95
C ARG A 157 1.22 26.79 11.23
N ALA A 158 1.34 25.49 11.39
CA ALA A 158 0.72 24.72 12.46
C ALA A 158 1.68 24.46 13.63
N HIS A 159 1.19 24.60 14.85
CA HIS A 159 1.85 24.10 16.07
C HIS A 159 1.59 22.62 16.27
N GLY A 160 0.54 22.10 15.67
CA GLY A 160 0.20 20.67 15.68
C GLY A 160 -0.58 20.25 14.44
N ALA A 161 -0.34 19.04 13.99
CA ALA A 161 -1.05 18.42 12.88
C ALA A 161 -1.73 17.11 13.32
N LEU A 162 -3.00 16.97 12.96
CA LEU A 162 -3.80 15.76 13.10
C LEU A 162 -4.05 15.19 11.72
N ILE A 163 -3.71 13.92 11.50
CA ILE A 163 -4.01 13.17 10.29
C ILE A 163 -4.94 12.03 10.70
N ASP A 164 -6.20 12.06 10.26
CA ASP A 164 -7.21 11.08 10.64
C ASP A 164 -7.72 10.32 9.41
N ASP A 165 -7.47 9.02 9.37
CA ASP A 165 -7.83 8.10 8.29
C ASP A 165 -7.49 8.68 6.89
N PRO A 166 -6.19 8.77 6.51
CA PRO A 166 -5.76 9.42 5.27
C PRO A 166 -6.10 8.62 4.00
N ILE A 167 -6.51 7.35 4.12
CA ILE A 167 -6.92 6.46 3.04
C ILE A 167 -8.42 6.23 3.12
N ARG A 168 -9.13 6.38 1.98
CA ARG A 168 -10.59 6.32 1.92
C ARG A 168 -11.15 4.90 1.80
N SER A 169 -10.49 4.07 0.99
CA SER A 169 -11.03 2.76 0.58
C SER A 169 -9.92 1.75 0.35
N ARG A 170 -10.32 0.48 0.16
CA ARG A 170 -9.41 -0.60 -0.23
C ARG A 170 -8.74 -0.31 -1.57
N GLU A 171 -9.49 0.16 -2.55
CA GLU A 171 -8.99 0.53 -3.87
C GLU A 171 -7.88 1.60 -3.78
N ASP A 172 -8.10 2.65 -2.98
CA ASP A 172 -7.08 3.69 -2.72
C ASP A 172 -5.84 3.09 -2.02
N ALA A 173 -6.05 2.17 -1.07
CA ALA A 173 -4.96 1.52 -0.34
C ALA A 173 -4.11 0.61 -1.23
N ASP A 174 -4.73 -0.11 -2.16
CA ASP A 174 -4.04 -1.02 -3.08
C ASP A 174 -3.33 -0.26 -4.22
N SER A 175 -3.67 1.03 -4.47
CA SER A 175 -3.02 1.87 -5.47
C SER A 175 -1.66 2.42 -4.99
N PRO A 176 -0.52 2.02 -5.58
CA PRO A 176 0.79 2.61 -5.26
C PRO A 176 0.82 4.12 -5.48
N HIS A 177 0.20 4.61 -6.57
CA HIS A 177 0.13 6.03 -6.90
C HIS A 177 -0.56 6.85 -5.80
N VAL A 178 -1.65 6.33 -5.23
CA VAL A 178 -2.36 7.01 -4.12
C VAL A 178 -1.50 7.02 -2.87
N ARG A 179 -0.84 5.91 -2.52
CA ARG A 179 0.08 5.84 -1.37
C ARG A 179 1.27 6.80 -1.52
N ASP A 180 1.86 6.88 -2.72
CA ASP A 180 2.96 7.81 -3.02
C ASP A 180 2.50 9.26 -2.88
N LYS A 181 1.35 9.61 -3.42
CA LYS A 181 0.77 10.97 -3.30
C LYS A 181 0.51 11.35 -1.83
N ILE A 182 0.00 10.44 -1.00
CA ILE A 182 -0.20 10.67 0.44
C ILE A 182 1.15 10.89 1.13
N TRP A 183 2.15 10.10 0.77
CA TRP A 183 3.50 10.21 1.32
C TRP A 183 4.18 11.52 0.95
N GLU A 184 4.12 11.91 -0.32
CA GLU A 184 4.68 13.19 -0.81
C GLU A 184 4.00 14.38 -0.12
N TRP A 185 2.67 14.38 -0.04
CA TRP A 185 1.92 15.40 0.68
C TRP A 185 2.33 15.47 2.15
N TYR A 186 2.49 14.34 2.83
CA TYR A 186 2.96 14.30 4.21
C TYR A 186 4.35 14.92 4.36
N LYS A 187 5.31 14.54 3.51
CA LYS A 187 6.71 15.00 3.59
C LYS A 187 6.90 16.44 3.11
N SER A 188 6.28 16.80 2.00
CA SER A 188 6.56 18.06 1.30
C SER A 188 5.59 19.18 1.69
N ASP A 189 4.32 18.85 1.95
CA ASP A 189 3.33 19.90 2.28
C ASP A 189 3.11 20.00 3.79
N LEU A 190 2.76 18.91 4.50
CA LEU A 190 2.41 18.96 5.91
C LEU A 190 3.61 19.27 6.81
N LEU A 191 4.70 18.49 6.71
CA LEU A 191 5.84 18.66 7.62
C LEU A 191 6.51 20.03 7.47
N THR A 192 6.52 20.60 6.27
CA THR A 192 7.08 21.94 6.03
C THR A 192 6.25 23.07 6.65
N ARG A 193 5.01 22.79 7.03
CA ARG A 193 4.08 23.74 7.69
C ARG A 193 4.16 23.69 9.21
N LEU A 194 4.86 22.73 9.78
CA LEU A 194 5.01 22.68 11.24
C LEU A 194 5.93 23.80 11.75
N ALA A 195 5.50 24.43 12.82
CA ALA A 195 6.33 25.34 13.60
C ALA A 195 7.45 24.53 14.31
N PRO A 196 8.58 25.17 14.67
CA PRO A 196 9.61 24.52 15.47
C PRO A 196 9.04 23.89 16.75
N GLY A 197 9.31 22.61 16.97
CA GLY A 197 8.78 21.86 18.09
C GLY A 197 7.33 21.39 17.96
N GLY A 198 6.70 21.63 16.81
CA GLY A 198 5.33 21.17 16.51
C GLY A 198 5.18 19.66 16.55
N TRP A 199 3.99 19.22 16.89
CA TRP A 199 3.66 17.78 17.00
C TRP A 199 2.83 17.29 15.80
N VAL A 200 2.92 15.98 15.53
CA VAL A 200 2.07 15.28 14.56
C VAL A 200 1.41 14.09 15.25
N ILE A 201 0.11 13.95 15.07
CA ILE A 201 -0.66 12.78 15.47
C ILE A 201 -1.26 12.15 14.21
N LEU A 202 -0.94 10.88 13.97
CA LEU A 202 -1.53 10.05 12.93
C LEU A 202 -2.50 9.08 13.60
N ILE A 203 -3.79 9.19 13.26
CA ILE A 203 -4.85 8.29 13.71
C ILE A 203 -5.36 7.57 12.48
N GLN A 204 -5.24 6.25 12.42
CA GLN A 204 -5.76 5.52 11.28
C GLN A 204 -6.14 4.08 11.60
N THR A 205 -6.94 3.52 10.73
CA THR A 205 -7.09 2.09 10.55
C THR A 205 -6.05 1.64 9.52
N ARG A 206 -5.32 0.56 9.75
CA ARG A 206 -4.32 0.05 8.81
C ARG A 206 -5.01 -0.60 7.61
N TRP A 207 -4.60 -0.23 6.40
CA TRP A 207 -5.16 -0.77 5.16
C TRP A 207 -4.16 -1.62 4.38
N HIS A 208 -2.91 -1.17 4.34
CA HIS A 208 -1.85 -1.76 3.54
C HIS A 208 -0.52 -1.70 4.31
N GLU A 209 0.40 -2.64 4.06
CA GLU A 209 1.73 -2.61 4.70
C GLU A 209 2.53 -1.34 4.36
N ASP A 210 2.40 -0.86 3.10
CA ASP A 210 3.02 0.36 2.58
C ASP A 210 2.08 1.60 2.66
N ASP A 211 1.13 1.64 3.60
CA ASP A 211 0.35 2.84 3.89
C ASP A 211 1.21 3.90 4.61
N LEU A 212 0.66 5.09 4.86
CA LEU A 212 1.41 6.17 5.53
C LEU A 212 2.07 5.70 6.84
N ALA A 213 1.35 4.91 7.64
CA ALA A 213 1.90 4.37 8.89
C ALA A 213 3.03 3.36 8.64
N GLY A 214 2.89 2.48 7.64
CA GLY A 214 3.94 1.52 7.27
C GLY A 214 5.22 2.21 6.81
N ARG A 215 5.10 3.27 6.01
CA ARG A 215 6.27 4.07 5.58
C ARG A 215 6.94 4.80 6.74
N ILE A 216 6.16 5.35 7.68
CA ILE A 216 6.68 5.98 8.91
C ILE A 216 7.42 4.95 9.77
N ILE A 217 6.84 3.77 9.99
CA ILE A 217 7.47 2.68 10.75
C ILE A 217 8.77 2.24 10.06
N GLY A 218 8.74 2.05 8.74
CA GLY A 218 9.94 1.69 7.97
C GLY A 218 11.02 2.77 7.99
N GLU A 219 10.69 4.06 8.02
CA GLU A 219 11.69 5.13 8.23
C GLU A 219 12.28 5.05 9.65
N MET A 220 11.44 4.84 10.67
CA MET A 220 11.89 4.71 12.05
C MET A 220 12.86 3.54 12.25
N GLU A 221 12.59 2.39 11.63
CA GLU A 221 13.47 1.21 11.66
C GLU A 221 14.83 1.47 10.99
N ARG A 222 14.87 2.33 9.98
CA ARG A 222 16.11 2.77 9.33
C ARG A 222 16.84 3.91 10.03
N GLY A 223 16.44 4.23 11.28
CA GLY A 223 17.06 5.27 12.10
C GLY A 223 16.50 6.69 11.89
N GLY A 224 15.32 6.80 11.26
CA GLY A 224 14.60 8.06 11.11
C GLY A 224 13.93 8.55 12.39
N GLU A 225 13.04 9.53 12.24
CA GLU A 225 12.35 10.18 13.37
C GLU A 225 11.55 9.16 14.19
N ARG A 226 11.70 9.22 15.52
CA ARG A 226 11.02 8.32 16.45
C ARG A 226 9.56 8.72 16.65
N TRP A 227 8.68 7.72 16.56
CA TRP A 227 7.26 7.83 16.86
C TRP A 227 6.89 6.97 18.06
N GLU A 228 6.03 7.50 18.92
CA GLU A 228 5.28 6.70 19.90
C GLU A 228 4.14 5.99 19.14
N ILE A 229 4.09 4.66 19.22
CA ILE A 229 3.08 3.87 18.48
C ILE A 229 2.12 3.23 19.48
N VAL A 230 0.83 3.50 19.31
CA VAL A 230 -0.27 2.83 20.01
C VAL A 230 -1.01 1.99 18.99
N SER A 231 -0.80 0.69 19.00
CA SER A 231 -1.49 -0.26 18.13
C SER A 231 -2.32 -1.21 18.99
N LEU A 232 -3.63 -1.17 18.81
CA LEU A 232 -4.58 -1.98 19.58
C LEU A 232 -5.44 -2.81 18.60
N PRO A 233 -5.27 -4.14 18.59
CA PRO A 233 -6.10 -5.02 17.79
C PRO A 233 -7.50 -5.17 18.37
N ALA A 234 -8.47 -5.54 17.52
CA ALA A 234 -9.84 -5.85 17.92
C ALA A 234 -9.90 -7.00 18.92
N GLU A 235 -9.20 -8.07 18.61
CA GLU A 235 -9.03 -9.25 19.46
C GLU A 235 -7.59 -9.26 20.00
N ALA A 236 -7.44 -9.34 21.31
CA ALA A 236 -6.15 -9.30 21.97
C ALA A 236 -5.26 -10.48 21.56
N GLU A 237 -3.97 -10.21 21.49
CA GLU A 237 -2.90 -11.19 21.24
C GLU A 237 -1.87 -11.12 22.39
N ALA A 238 -0.92 -12.04 22.39
CA ALA A 238 0.14 -12.03 23.38
C ALA A 238 0.92 -10.70 23.36
N GLY A 239 1.10 -10.09 24.54
CA GLY A 239 1.78 -8.79 24.68
C GLY A 239 0.89 -7.57 24.40
N ASP A 240 -0.43 -7.72 24.53
CA ASP A 240 -1.39 -6.62 24.35
C ASP A 240 -1.07 -5.42 25.27
N LEU A 241 -1.10 -4.21 24.71
CA LEU A 241 -0.76 -2.96 25.43
C LEU A 241 -1.69 -2.63 26.60
N LEU A 242 -2.91 -3.18 26.60
CA LEU A 242 -3.88 -3.02 27.69
C LEU A 242 -3.81 -4.14 28.73
N GLY A 243 -2.92 -5.14 28.50
CA GLY A 243 -2.83 -6.32 29.35
C GLY A 243 -4.04 -7.27 29.21
N ARG A 244 -4.75 -7.23 28.09
CA ARG A 244 -5.84 -8.15 27.79
C ARG A 244 -5.29 -9.55 27.54
N GLU A 245 -6.00 -10.56 28.01
CA GLU A 245 -5.69 -11.95 27.65
C GLU A 245 -5.96 -12.22 26.16
N PRO A 246 -5.18 -13.09 25.51
CA PRO A 246 -5.43 -13.47 24.13
C PRO A 246 -6.89 -13.91 23.90
N GLY A 247 -7.53 -13.39 22.86
CA GLY A 247 -8.92 -13.64 22.54
C GLY A 247 -9.92 -12.65 23.16
N GLN A 248 -9.50 -11.78 24.09
CA GLN A 248 -10.37 -10.73 24.62
C GLN A 248 -10.59 -9.60 23.60
N TRP A 249 -11.84 -9.14 23.53
CA TRP A 249 -12.23 -8.04 22.62
C TRP A 249 -11.76 -6.68 23.13
N LEU A 250 -11.53 -5.74 22.20
CA LEU A 250 -11.04 -4.40 22.55
C LEU A 250 -12.02 -3.62 23.44
N TRP A 251 -13.27 -3.77 23.20
CA TRP A 251 -14.30 -3.05 23.92
C TRP A 251 -15.52 -3.97 24.13
N ASP A 252 -15.64 -4.47 25.35
CA ASP A 252 -16.77 -5.31 25.77
C ASP A 252 -17.68 -4.45 26.67
N ASP A 253 -18.61 -3.74 26.05
CA ASP A 253 -19.49 -2.80 26.71
C ASP A 253 -20.97 -2.96 26.35
N ALA A 254 -21.81 -2.13 26.95
CA ALA A 254 -23.25 -2.09 26.73
C ALA A 254 -23.66 -1.66 25.29
N TYR A 255 -22.72 -1.16 24.46
CA TYR A 255 -23.01 -0.73 23.08
C TYR A 255 -22.95 -1.87 22.06
N GLY A 256 -22.65 -3.10 22.50
CA GLY A 256 -22.57 -4.26 21.61
C GLY A 256 -21.37 -4.24 20.64
N TYR A 257 -20.31 -3.49 20.95
CA TYR A 257 -19.14 -3.40 20.07
C TYR A 257 -18.42 -4.74 19.93
N ALA A 258 -18.35 -5.53 21.02
CA ALA A 258 -17.78 -6.88 20.94
C ALA A 258 -18.58 -7.80 20.01
N ASP A 259 -19.92 -7.70 20.03
CA ASP A 259 -20.77 -8.46 19.11
C ASP A 259 -20.58 -8.01 17.66
N PHE A 260 -20.46 -6.71 17.43
CA PHE A 260 -20.08 -6.17 16.14
C PHE A 260 -18.74 -6.75 15.67
N LEU A 261 -17.70 -6.76 16.50
CA LEU A 261 -16.38 -7.30 16.15
C LEU A 261 -16.43 -8.81 15.86
N ARG A 262 -17.25 -9.59 16.61
CA ARG A 262 -17.45 -11.02 16.33
C ARG A 262 -18.11 -11.23 14.97
N HIS A 263 -19.12 -10.41 14.65
CA HIS A 263 -19.78 -10.45 13.34
C HIS A 263 -18.79 -10.12 12.21
N GLU A 264 -18.01 -9.05 12.36
CA GLU A 264 -17.00 -8.65 11.38
C GLU A 264 -15.95 -9.74 11.18
N LYS A 265 -15.46 -10.38 12.26
CA LYS A 265 -14.53 -11.50 12.17
C LYS A 265 -15.07 -12.67 11.35
N ALA A 266 -16.37 -12.94 11.45
CA ALA A 266 -17.02 -14.04 10.74
C ALA A 266 -17.34 -13.71 9.27
N THR A 267 -17.50 -12.44 8.92
CA THR A 267 -18.03 -12.01 7.60
C THR A 267 -16.98 -11.34 6.71
N GLN A 268 -15.98 -10.72 7.30
CA GLN A 268 -14.91 -10.04 6.54
C GLN A 268 -13.95 -11.04 5.88
N LEU A 269 -13.39 -10.62 4.76
CA LEU A 269 -12.28 -11.34 4.16
C LEU A 269 -11.10 -11.38 5.14
N PRO A 270 -10.35 -12.50 5.24
CA PRO A 270 -9.22 -12.64 6.16
C PRO A 270 -8.22 -11.49 6.08
N ARG A 271 -7.92 -11.00 4.86
CA ARG A 271 -7.07 -9.83 4.62
C ARG A 271 -7.62 -8.57 5.31
N ASN A 272 -8.91 -8.31 5.15
CA ASN A 272 -9.54 -7.13 5.75
C ASN A 272 -9.56 -7.24 7.27
N TRP A 273 -9.87 -8.41 7.79
CA TRP A 273 -9.82 -8.65 9.24
C TRP A 273 -8.42 -8.40 9.79
N SER A 274 -7.39 -9.00 9.19
CA SER A 274 -6.00 -8.79 9.62
C SER A 274 -5.57 -7.34 9.55
N ALA A 275 -5.88 -6.64 8.46
CA ALA A 275 -5.48 -5.25 8.27
C ALA A 275 -6.26 -4.28 9.15
N LEU A 276 -7.60 -4.23 8.98
CA LEU A 276 -8.44 -3.19 9.56
C LEU A 276 -8.73 -3.43 11.05
N TYR A 277 -8.88 -4.68 11.44
CA TYR A 277 -9.30 -5.03 12.80
C TYR A 277 -8.14 -5.46 13.68
N GLN A 278 -7.16 -6.22 13.13
CA GLN A 278 -5.97 -6.62 13.90
C GLN A 278 -4.78 -5.67 13.73
N GLN A 279 -4.91 -4.60 12.94
CA GLN A 279 -3.86 -3.61 12.66
C GLN A 279 -2.60 -4.22 12.04
N ARG A 280 -2.73 -5.38 11.40
CA ARG A 280 -1.67 -6.12 10.72
C ARG A 280 -2.01 -6.29 9.25
N PRO A 281 -1.81 -5.23 8.44
CA PRO A 281 -1.88 -5.40 7.01
C PRO A 281 -0.77 -6.37 6.62
N ALA A 282 -1.15 -7.61 6.35
CA ALA A 282 -0.26 -8.59 5.76
C ALA A 282 -0.44 -8.53 4.24
N PRO A 283 0.59 -8.82 3.46
CA PRO A 283 0.42 -9.20 2.08
C PRO A 283 -0.63 -10.31 2.02
N GLU A 284 -1.47 -10.33 0.99
CA GLU A 284 -2.36 -11.47 0.78
C GLU A 284 -1.49 -12.72 0.73
N THR A 285 -1.53 -13.53 1.78
CA THR A 285 -0.83 -14.80 1.79
C THR A 285 -1.44 -15.69 0.73
N GLY A 286 -0.80 -15.77 -0.46
CA GLY A 286 -1.00 -16.80 -1.44
C GLY A 286 -2.42 -17.06 -1.98
N ASP A 287 -3.39 -16.15 -1.78
CA ASP A 287 -4.76 -16.40 -2.25
C ASP A 287 -4.88 -16.28 -3.77
N PHE A 288 -4.06 -15.45 -4.41
CA PHE A 288 -4.06 -15.37 -5.86
C PHE A 288 -3.16 -16.43 -6.50
N PHE A 289 -1.91 -16.57 -6.03
CA PHE A 289 -1.02 -17.66 -6.37
C PHE A 289 -0.70 -18.47 -5.12
N LYS A 290 -0.82 -19.79 -5.20
CA LYS A 290 -0.55 -20.68 -4.07
C LYS A 290 0.85 -21.27 -4.15
N GLU A 291 1.51 -21.42 -3.02
CA GLU A 291 2.84 -22.01 -2.94
C GLU A 291 2.87 -23.44 -3.53
N GLU A 292 1.83 -24.22 -3.32
CA GLU A 292 1.69 -25.59 -3.85
C GLU A 292 1.72 -25.68 -5.39
N TRP A 293 1.48 -24.56 -6.09
CA TRP A 293 1.57 -24.47 -7.55
C TRP A 293 2.99 -24.25 -8.06
N LEU A 294 3.90 -23.83 -7.17
CA LEU A 294 5.33 -23.69 -7.46
C LEU A 294 6.02 -25.03 -7.23
N ARG A 295 6.40 -25.68 -8.32
CA ARG A 295 7.09 -26.96 -8.30
C ARG A 295 8.55 -26.76 -8.65
N THR A 296 9.45 -27.51 -8.03
CA THR A 296 10.88 -27.40 -8.32
C THR A 296 11.35 -28.53 -9.22
N TYR A 297 12.32 -28.25 -10.09
CA TYR A 297 13.04 -29.25 -10.87
C TYR A 297 14.55 -29.11 -10.67
N VAL A 298 15.26 -30.24 -10.73
CA VAL A 298 16.72 -30.32 -10.63
C VAL A 298 17.35 -30.34 -12.03
N SER A 299 16.83 -31.22 -12.89
CA SER A 299 17.31 -31.40 -14.26
C SER A 299 16.37 -30.72 -15.25
N GLN A 300 16.91 -29.81 -16.05
CA GLN A 300 16.13 -29.13 -17.08
C GLN A 300 15.73 -30.11 -18.17
N PRO A 301 14.46 -30.05 -18.67
CA PRO A 301 14.08 -30.80 -19.86
C PRO A 301 14.98 -30.46 -21.06
N PRO A 302 15.24 -31.42 -21.97
CA PRO A 302 16.03 -31.17 -23.16
C PRO A 302 15.45 -30.02 -23.97
N ARG A 303 16.32 -29.07 -24.42
CA ARG A 303 15.89 -27.85 -25.11
C ARG A 303 15.03 -28.16 -26.35
N GLU A 304 15.32 -29.25 -27.02
CA GLU A 304 14.69 -29.74 -28.24
C GLU A 304 13.21 -30.13 -28.02
N THR A 305 12.85 -30.47 -26.79
CA THR A 305 11.49 -30.86 -26.42
C THR A 305 10.64 -29.70 -25.97
N LEU A 306 11.24 -28.49 -25.85
CA LEU A 306 10.57 -27.32 -25.32
C LEU A 306 10.23 -26.30 -26.42
N ASN A 307 8.98 -25.87 -26.48
CA ASN A 307 8.63 -24.60 -27.10
C ASN A 307 8.86 -23.47 -26.11
N VAL A 308 9.67 -22.49 -26.50
CA VAL A 308 10.10 -21.41 -25.60
C VAL A 308 9.42 -20.11 -25.95
N TYR A 309 9.00 -19.40 -24.91
CA TYR A 309 8.32 -18.11 -24.94
C TYR A 309 8.98 -17.14 -23.98
N GLY A 310 8.98 -15.86 -24.29
CA GLY A 310 9.47 -14.83 -23.38
C GLY A 310 8.43 -13.74 -23.15
N ALA A 311 8.63 -12.96 -22.10
CA ALA A 311 7.88 -11.72 -21.88
C ALA A 311 8.71 -10.69 -21.13
N SER A 312 8.35 -9.42 -21.31
CA SER A 312 8.97 -8.30 -20.60
C SER A 312 7.92 -7.37 -20.04
N ASP A 313 8.09 -7.02 -18.77
CA ASP A 313 7.54 -5.82 -18.17
C ASP A 313 8.63 -4.76 -18.09
N TYR A 314 8.36 -3.55 -18.59
CA TYR A 314 9.37 -2.50 -18.75
C TYR A 314 9.11 -1.33 -17.80
N ALA A 315 10.12 -0.95 -17.01
CA ALA A 315 10.11 0.26 -16.17
C ALA A 315 11.02 1.37 -16.74
N VAL A 316 10.65 2.63 -16.45
CA VAL A 316 11.37 3.82 -16.95
C VAL A 316 12.46 4.27 -15.96
N THR A 317 12.33 3.92 -14.69
CA THR A 317 13.13 4.51 -13.61
C THR A 317 14.39 3.71 -13.30
N SER A 318 15.53 4.39 -13.33
CA SER A 318 16.84 3.79 -13.00
C SER A 318 17.18 3.81 -11.50
N HIS A 319 16.41 4.51 -10.66
CA HIS A 319 16.67 4.61 -9.22
C HIS A 319 15.36 4.73 -8.45
N GLY A 320 14.98 3.68 -7.72
CA GLY A 320 13.84 3.71 -6.76
C GLY A 320 12.46 3.78 -7.43
N GLY A 321 12.02 2.72 -8.11
CA GLY A 321 10.72 2.59 -8.75
C GLY A 321 10.43 1.13 -9.08
N ASP A 322 9.64 0.89 -10.12
CA ASP A 322 9.36 -0.45 -10.62
C ASP A 322 10.58 -1.07 -11.30
N TYR A 323 10.62 -2.39 -11.35
CA TYR A 323 11.69 -3.13 -11.99
C TYR A 323 11.34 -3.43 -13.44
N THR A 324 12.35 -3.35 -14.32
CA THR A 324 12.24 -4.06 -15.61
C THR A 324 12.47 -5.54 -15.37
N VAL A 325 11.56 -6.37 -15.87
CA VAL A 325 11.62 -7.84 -15.72
C VAL A 325 11.54 -8.50 -17.08
N HIS A 326 12.39 -9.48 -17.31
CA HIS A 326 12.35 -10.39 -18.46
C HIS A 326 12.20 -11.81 -17.97
N VAL A 327 11.21 -12.54 -18.47
CA VAL A 327 10.98 -13.96 -18.14
C VAL A 327 11.07 -14.82 -19.39
N VAL A 328 11.58 -16.04 -19.21
CA VAL A 328 11.62 -17.05 -20.28
C VAL A 328 11.00 -18.35 -19.79
N ILE A 329 9.97 -18.82 -20.49
CA ILE A 329 9.22 -20.03 -20.16
C ILE A 329 9.37 -21.05 -21.29
N GLY A 330 9.64 -22.30 -20.92
CA GLY A 330 9.57 -23.46 -21.81
C GLY A 330 8.30 -24.26 -21.54
N VAL A 331 7.67 -24.76 -22.59
CA VAL A 331 6.49 -25.64 -22.50
C VAL A 331 6.86 -26.98 -23.11
N ASP A 332 6.70 -28.08 -22.34
CA ASP A 332 7.03 -29.43 -22.77
C ASP A 332 5.86 -30.12 -23.52
N PRO A 333 6.04 -31.36 -24.02
CA PRO A 333 4.99 -32.10 -24.70
C PRO A 333 3.75 -32.36 -23.83
N GLU A 334 3.90 -32.47 -22.52
CA GLU A 334 2.82 -32.65 -21.54
C GLU A 334 2.18 -31.30 -21.13
N ASN A 335 2.54 -30.22 -21.82
CA ASN A 335 2.02 -28.88 -21.60
C ASN A 335 2.40 -28.25 -20.23
N ARG A 336 3.41 -28.79 -19.53
CA ARG A 336 3.95 -28.26 -18.30
C ARG A 336 4.83 -27.04 -18.59
N MET A 337 4.74 -26.01 -17.73
CA MET A 337 5.49 -24.77 -17.89
C MET A 337 6.72 -24.76 -16.98
N TYR A 338 7.88 -24.53 -17.59
CA TYR A 338 9.17 -24.40 -16.91
C TYR A 338 9.66 -22.96 -17.00
N LEU A 339 9.82 -22.29 -15.87
CA LEU A 339 10.52 -20.99 -15.83
C LEU A 339 12.02 -21.28 -15.99
N LEU A 340 12.53 -21.02 -17.18
CA LEU A 340 13.89 -21.34 -17.59
C LEU A 340 14.90 -20.30 -17.15
N ASP A 341 14.48 -19.01 -17.25
CA ASP A 341 15.33 -17.88 -16.89
C ASP A 341 14.50 -16.67 -16.49
N LEU A 342 15.10 -15.79 -15.66
CA LEU A 342 14.51 -14.54 -15.23
C LEU A 342 15.61 -13.53 -15.03
N TRP A 343 15.47 -12.35 -15.59
CA TRP A 343 16.28 -11.18 -15.32
C TRP A 343 15.40 -10.08 -14.72
N ARG A 344 15.90 -9.40 -13.68
CA ARG A 344 15.21 -8.30 -12.99
C ARG A 344 16.21 -7.22 -12.64
N GLY A 345 15.91 -5.96 -12.94
CA GLY A 345 16.79 -4.85 -12.61
C GLY A 345 16.10 -3.49 -12.61
N GLN A 346 16.58 -2.60 -11.75
CA GLN A 346 16.29 -1.15 -11.79
C GLN A 346 17.48 -0.48 -12.46
N THR A 347 17.49 -0.49 -13.80
CA THR A 347 18.64 -0.05 -14.59
C THR A 347 18.19 0.82 -15.77
N SER A 348 19.16 1.50 -16.40
CA SER A 348 18.93 2.22 -17.65
C SER A 348 18.56 1.27 -18.80
N SER A 349 17.91 1.82 -19.83
CA SER A 349 17.39 1.04 -20.97
C SER A 349 18.45 0.31 -21.76
N ASP A 350 19.68 0.80 -21.83
CA ASP A 350 20.81 0.13 -22.47
C ASP A 350 21.15 -1.20 -21.79
N VAL A 351 21.12 -1.25 -20.46
CA VAL A 351 21.45 -2.45 -19.68
C VAL A 351 20.37 -3.53 -19.86
N TRP A 352 19.09 -3.19 -19.69
CA TRP A 352 18.03 -4.20 -19.82
C TRP A 352 17.81 -4.66 -21.26
N ILE A 353 18.15 -3.80 -22.28
CA ILE A 353 18.15 -4.23 -23.69
C ILE A 353 19.23 -5.29 -23.95
N GLU A 354 20.42 -5.13 -23.38
CA GLU A 354 21.46 -6.16 -23.48
C GLU A 354 21.01 -7.47 -22.82
N ALA A 355 20.43 -7.40 -21.63
CA ALA A 355 19.88 -8.57 -20.92
C ALA A 355 18.79 -9.26 -21.75
N TRP A 356 17.91 -8.49 -22.39
CA TRP A 356 16.90 -9.01 -23.31
C TRP A 356 17.55 -9.74 -24.51
N CYS A 357 18.55 -9.12 -25.14
CA CYS A 357 19.29 -9.75 -26.25
C CYS A 357 19.97 -11.05 -25.82
N ASP A 358 20.59 -11.08 -24.64
CA ASP A 358 21.24 -12.27 -24.09
C ASP A 358 20.24 -13.42 -23.90
N LEU A 359 19.07 -13.15 -23.31
CA LEU A 359 18.02 -14.14 -23.11
C LEU A 359 17.48 -14.67 -24.44
N VAL A 360 17.23 -13.79 -25.42
CA VAL A 360 16.76 -14.19 -26.75
C VAL A 360 17.80 -15.03 -27.48
N CYS A 361 19.07 -14.66 -27.46
CA CYS A 361 20.15 -15.46 -28.06
C CYS A 361 20.32 -16.81 -27.41
N LYS A 362 20.23 -16.89 -26.08
CA LYS A 362 20.38 -18.11 -25.29
C LYS A 362 19.23 -19.09 -25.51
N TRP A 363 18.01 -18.59 -25.42
CA TRP A 363 16.82 -19.43 -25.36
C TRP A 363 16.06 -19.56 -26.69
N LYS A 364 16.26 -18.64 -27.63
CA LYS A 364 15.63 -18.59 -28.97
C LYS A 364 14.09 -18.76 -28.86
N PRO A 365 13.38 -17.86 -28.12
CA PRO A 365 11.95 -17.97 -27.96
C PRO A 365 11.23 -17.75 -29.28
N ALA A 366 10.15 -18.51 -29.50
CA ALA A 366 9.32 -18.37 -30.69
C ALA A 366 8.55 -17.03 -30.69
N PHE A 367 8.04 -16.66 -29.51
CA PHE A 367 7.33 -15.39 -29.31
C PHE A 367 7.85 -14.71 -28.03
N TRP A 368 7.76 -13.37 -28.07
CA TRP A 368 8.07 -12.51 -26.95
C TRP A 368 6.93 -11.51 -26.71
N ALA A 369 6.26 -11.60 -25.56
CA ALA A 369 5.17 -10.73 -25.17
C ALA A 369 5.69 -9.45 -24.52
N GLU A 370 5.09 -8.32 -24.82
CA GLU A 370 5.41 -7.01 -24.28
C GLU A 370 4.14 -6.19 -24.07
N GLU A 371 4.21 -5.26 -23.13
CA GLU A 371 3.14 -4.28 -22.97
C GLU A 371 3.23 -3.18 -24.04
N TYR A 372 2.09 -2.82 -24.64
CA TYR A 372 2.01 -1.68 -25.53
C TYR A 372 1.93 -0.40 -24.70
N GLY A 373 2.95 0.47 -24.79
CA GLY A 373 2.99 1.69 -23.99
C GLY A 373 4.04 2.69 -24.44
N GLN A 374 4.14 3.82 -23.72
CA GLN A 374 5.05 4.92 -24.05
C GLN A 374 6.52 4.48 -23.98
N ILE A 375 6.87 3.57 -23.07
CA ILE A 375 8.23 3.09 -22.88
C ILE A 375 8.71 2.39 -24.16
N ILE A 376 7.94 1.42 -24.63
CA ILE A 376 8.31 0.69 -25.83
C ILE A 376 8.25 1.54 -27.09
N SER A 377 7.38 2.56 -27.12
CA SER A 377 7.34 3.53 -28.21
C SER A 377 8.61 4.37 -28.28
N GLY A 378 9.17 4.76 -27.14
CA GLY A 378 10.41 5.54 -27.06
C GLY A 378 11.67 4.72 -27.29
N VAL A 379 11.76 3.53 -26.68
CA VAL A 379 12.97 2.68 -26.69
C VAL A 379 12.94 1.64 -27.82
N GLY A 380 11.75 1.33 -28.36
CA GLY A 380 11.54 0.29 -29.37
C GLY A 380 12.44 0.37 -30.61
N PRO A 381 12.69 1.53 -31.21
CA PRO A 381 13.62 1.67 -32.33
C PRO A 381 15.04 1.24 -31.97
N TYR A 382 15.52 1.60 -30.77
CA TYR A 382 16.86 1.22 -30.28
C TYR A 382 16.94 -0.28 -29.97
N LEU A 383 15.94 -0.83 -29.31
CA LEU A 383 15.82 -2.28 -29.07
C LEU A 383 15.84 -3.06 -30.40
N LYS A 384 15.06 -2.62 -31.41
CA LYS A 384 15.03 -3.25 -32.74
C LYS A 384 16.41 -3.24 -33.39
N ARG A 385 17.08 -2.09 -33.38
CA ARG A 385 18.45 -1.96 -33.94
C ARG A 385 19.42 -2.91 -33.22
N ARG A 386 19.40 -2.90 -31.88
CA ARG A 386 20.29 -3.72 -31.07
C ARG A 386 20.03 -5.21 -31.25
N ALA A 387 18.77 -5.61 -31.37
CA ALA A 387 18.37 -6.99 -31.69
C ALA A 387 18.97 -7.47 -33.03
N ILE A 388 18.99 -6.61 -34.06
CA ILE A 388 19.63 -6.94 -35.36
C ILE A 388 21.15 -7.09 -35.19
N GLU A 389 21.81 -6.15 -34.52
CA GLU A 389 23.27 -6.16 -34.27
C GLU A 389 23.70 -7.44 -33.51
N ARG A 390 22.91 -7.84 -32.49
CA ARG A 390 23.15 -9.02 -31.66
C ARG A 390 22.61 -10.32 -32.26
N ARG A 391 21.91 -10.27 -33.39
CA ARG A 391 21.17 -11.40 -34.01
C ARG A 391 20.19 -12.07 -33.04
N ALA A 392 19.56 -11.27 -32.17
CA ALA A 392 18.57 -11.69 -31.20
C ALA A 392 17.16 -11.65 -31.86
N TYR A 393 16.79 -12.72 -32.56
CA TYR A 393 15.55 -12.75 -33.33
C TYR A 393 14.45 -13.52 -32.58
N THR A 394 13.29 -12.89 -32.45
CA THR A 394 12.05 -13.47 -31.92
C THR A 394 10.84 -12.73 -32.50
N CYS A 395 9.69 -13.38 -32.56
CA CYS A 395 8.45 -12.73 -32.92
C CYS A 395 7.92 -11.94 -31.72
N ARG A 396 7.98 -10.59 -31.78
CA ARG A 396 7.52 -9.71 -30.69
C ARG A 396 6.04 -9.43 -30.84
N GLU A 397 5.31 -9.54 -29.74
CA GLU A 397 3.86 -9.34 -29.70
C GLU A 397 3.49 -8.39 -28.56
N GLN A 398 2.73 -7.35 -28.89
CA GLN A 398 2.38 -6.27 -27.99
C GLN A 398 0.93 -6.40 -27.53
N PHE A 399 0.72 -6.30 -26.22
CA PHE A 399 -0.60 -6.35 -25.59
C PHE A 399 -0.95 -5.01 -24.94
N PRO A 400 -2.22 -4.57 -24.99
CA PRO A 400 -2.63 -3.30 -24.40
C PRO A 400 -2.58 -3.35 -22.87
N SER A 401 -2.09 -2.27 -22.24
CA SER A 401 -2.03 -2.04 -20.80
C SER A 401 -3.41 -1.69 -20.21
N ARG A 402 -4.49 -2.37 -20.61
CA ARG A 402 -5.84 -2.05 -20.16
C ARG A 402 -6.37 -3.11 -19.21
N GLY A 403 -6.95 -2.65 -18.08
CA GLY A 403 -7.60 -3.51 -17.07
C GLY A 403 -6.79 -3.70 -15.79
N ASP A 404 -7.43 -4.28 -14.79
CA ASP A 404 -6.85 -4.61 -13.48
C ASP A 404 -5.71 -5.63 -13.67
N LYS A 405 -4.60 -5.44 -12.94
CA LYS A 405 -3.44 -6.34 -12.92
C LYS A 405 -3.83 -7.77 -12.56
N ALA A 406 -4.75 -7.96 -11.60
CA ALA A 406 -5.27 -9.27 -11.25
C ALA A 406 -6.01 -9.95 -12.41
N VAL A 407 -6.72 -9.19 -13.25
CA VAL A 407 -7.37 -9.73 -14.46
C VAL A 407 -6.34 -10.18 -15.49
N ARG A 408 -5.26 -9.42 -15.68
CA ARG A 408 -4.17 -9.78 -16.61
C ARG A 408 -3.42 -11.05 -16.15
N ALA A 409 -3.20 -11.18 -14.84
CA ALA A 409 -2.54 -12.35 -14.25
C ALA A 409 -3.43 -13.60 -14.18
N GLN A 410 -4.75 -13.48 -14.41
CA GLN A 410 -5.72 -14.57 -14.27
C GLN A 410 -5.43 -15.77 -15.19
N SER A 411 -4.94 -15.52 -16.40
CA SER A 411 -4.59 -16.59 -17.34
C SER A 411 -3.40 -17.43 -16.85
N MET A 412 -2.38 -16.77 -16.31
CA MET A 412 -1.24 -17.46 -15.70
C MET A 412 -1.66 -18.20 -14.43
N ARG A 413 -2.49 -17.58 -13.59
CA ARG A 413 -3.08 -18.22 -12.39
C ARG A 413 -3.79 -19.53 -12.73
N GLY A 414 -4.67 -19.52 -13.75
CA GLY A 414 -5.42 -20.69 -14.17
C GLY A 414 -4.50 -21.86 -14.61
N ARG A 415 -3.43 -21.54 -15.36
CA ARG A 415 -2.44 -22.55 -15.76
C ARG A 415 -1.63 -23.07 -14.57
N MET A 416 -1.17 -22.20 -13.70
CA MET A 416 -0.42 -22.60 -12.51
C MET A 416 -1.26 -23.47 -11.57
N ALA A 417 -2.54 -23.15 -11.39
CA ALA A 417 -3.46 -23.95 -10.59
C ALA A 417 -3.68 -25.36 -11.16
N THR A 418 -3.70 -25.50 -12.48
CA THR A 418 -3.96 -26.78 -13.15
C THR A 418 -2.69 -27.62 -13.35
N LEU A 419 -1.60 -26.98 -13.79
CA LEU A 419 -0.39 -27.68 -14.25
C LEU A 419 0.84 -27.42 -13.38
N GLY A 420 0.78 -26.37 -12.53
CA GLY A 420 1.93 -25.85 -11.79
C GLY A 420 2.87 -24.99 -12.66
N LEU A 421 3.76 -24.26 -11.99
CA LEU A 421 4.92 -23.60 -12.59
C LEU A 421 6.19 -24.28 -12.06
N TYR A 422 6.96 -24.87 -12.94
CA TYR A 422 8.19 -25.56 -12.58
C TYR A 422 9.36 -24.58 -12.58
N VAL A 423 10.06 -24.46 -11.44
CA VAL A 423 11.17 -23.52 -11.22
C VAL A 423 12.44 -24.30 -10.89
N ARG A 424 13.57 -23.87 -11.43
CA ARG A 424 14.85 -24.55 -11.18
C ARG A 424 15.24 -24.41 -9.70
N GLN A 425 15.55 -25.53 -9.06
CA GLN A 425 16.03 -25.54 -7.69
C GLN A 425 17.35 -24.77 -7.59
N GLY A 426 17.45 -23.84 -6.61
CA GLY A 426 18.63 -23.01 -6.41
C GLY A 426 18.81 -21.88 -7.43
N ALA A 427 17.79 -21.55 -8.24
CA ALA A 427 17.84 -20.36 -9.08
C ALA A 427 17.98 -19.10 -8.21
N PRO A 428 18.93 -18.18 -8.49
CA PRO A 428 19.22 -17.04 -7.62
C PRO A 428 18.03 -16.06 -7.48
N TRP A 429 17.15 -16.01 -8.47
CA TRP A 429 15.95 -15.17 -8.51
C TRP A 429 14.70 -15.82 -7.91
N PHE A 430 14.77 -17.11 -7.49
CA PHE A 430 13.57 -17.85 -7.06
C PHE A 430 12.98 -17.30 -5.76
N ALA A 431 13.80 -16.91 -4.80
CA ALA A 431 13.31 -16.38 -3.52
C ALA A 431 12.47 -15.11 -3.71
N ASP A 432 12.95 -14.17 -4.54
CA ASP A 432 12.26 -12.92 -4.83
C ASP A 432 10.96 -13.14 -5.62
N LEU A 433 11.01 -14.02 -6.64
CA LEU A 433 9.82 -14.40 -7.42
C LEU A 433 8.75 -15.05 -6.53
N ARG A 434 9.15 -15.97 -5.66
CA ARG A 434 8.24 -16.64 -4.73
C ARG A 434 7.58 -15.64 -3.79
N ALA A 435 8.37 -14.74 -3.21
CA ALA A 435 7.84 -13.70 -2.31
C ALA A 435 6.82 -12.80 -3.04
N GLU A 436 7.13 -12.37 -4.26
CA GLU A 436 6.26 -11.50 -5.06
C GLU A 436 4.96 -12.22 -5.48
N LEU A 437 5.04 -13.47 -5.98
CA LEU A 437 3.85 -14.28 -6.31
C LEU A 437 2.93 -14.50 -5.10
N LEU A 438 3.50 -14.82 -3.94
CA LEU A 438 2.73 -15.09 -2.73
C LEU A 438 2.17 -13.82 -2.07
N SER A 439 2.73 -12.65 -2.37
CA SER A 439 2.22 -11.37 -1.88
C SER A 439 1.23 -10.70 -2.86
N PHE A 440 1.13 -11.16 -4.10
CA PHE A 440 0.25 -10.57 -5.10
C PHE A 440 -1.24 -10.78 -4.78
N PRO A 441 -2.14 -9.78 -4.98
CA PRO A 441 -1.90 -8.45 -5.59
C PRO A 441 -1.48 -7.35 -4.61
N ALA A 442 -1.28 -7.62 -3.34
CA ALA A 442 -1.07 -6.64 -2.29
C ALA A 442 0.41 -6.28 -2.06
N GLY A 443 1.34 -7.00 -2.66
CA GLY A 443 2.78 -6.78 -2.54
C GLY A 443 3.20 -5.38 -3.02
N LYS A 444 4.37 -4.93 -2.55
CA LYS A 444 4.97 -3.65 -2.96
C LYS A 444 5.39 -3.66 -4.43
N HIS A 445 5.82 -4.79 -4.93
CA HIS A 445 6.27 -5.02 -6.31
C HIS A 445 5.47 -6.17 -6.91
N ASP A 446 5.09 -6.00 -8.17
CA ASP A 446 4.33 -6.97 -8.96
C ASP A 446 4.86 -7.13 -10.39
N ASP A 447 6.04 -6.57 -10.65
CA ASP A 447 6.68 -6.52 -11.97
C ASP A 447 6.94 -7.92 -12.55
N GLN A 448 7.30 -8.91 -11.70
CA GLN A 448 7.50 -10.29 -12.12
C GLN A 448 6.17 -11.00 -12.42
N VAL A 449 5.12 -10.65 -11.66
CA VAL A 449 3.76 -11.15 -11.92
C VAL A 449 3.21 -10.57 -13.21
N ASP A 450 3.43 -9.28 -13.48
CA ASP A 450 3.02 -8.62 -14.73
C ASP A 450 3.72 -9.26 -15.94
N ALA A 451 5.04 -9.52 -15.86
CA ALA A 451 5.78 -10.22 -16.91
C ALA A 451 5.23 -11.66 -17.15
N LEU A 452 4.93 -12.40 -16.08
CA LEU A 452 4.30 -13.73 -16.19
C LEU A 452 2.88 -13.64 -16.76
N GLY A 453 2.11 -12.61 -16.39
CA GLY A 453 0.78 -12.34 -16.93
C GLY A 453 0.80 -12.10 -18.44
N LEU A 454 1.83 -11.41 -18.96
CA LEU A 454 2.03 -11.23 -20.40
C LEU A 454 2.28 -12.56 -21.11
N VAL A 455 3.07 -13.49 -20.53
CA VAL A 455 3.17 -14.86 -21.09
C VAL A 455 1.79 -15.50 -21.14
N GLY A 456 0.99 -15.33 -20.07
CA GLY A 456 -0.39 -15.84 -20.02
C GLY A 456 -1.28 -15.33 -21.16
N GLN A 457 -1.07 -14.12 -21.68
CA GLN A 457 -1.80 -13.54 -22.80
C GLN A 457 -1.43 -14.16 -24.16
N LEU A 458 -0.28 -14.84 -24.26
CA LEU A 458 0.09 -15.63 -25.44
C LEU A 458 -0.67 -16.96 -25.53
N LEU A 459 -1.62 -17.26 -24.64
CA LEU A 459 -2.27 -18.58 -24.48
C LEU A 459 -2.76 -19.21 -25.80
N ASN A 460 -3.33 -18.44 -26.69
CA ASN A 460 -3.82 -18.94 -27.98
C ASN A 460 -2.68 -19.33 -28.96
N LYS A 461 -1.42 -18.98 -28.63
CA LYS A 461 -0.23 -19.23 -29.44
C LYS A 461 0.75 -20.20 -28.77
N ILE A 462 0.57 -20.44 -27.47
CA ILE A 462 1.39 -21.39 -26.74
C ILE A 462 1.02 -22.81 -27.21
N ARG A 463 2.01 -23.50 -27.74
CA ARG A 463 1.91 -24.92 -28.15
C ARG A 463 2.78 -25.78 -27.24
N ALA A 464 2.33 -27.00 -26.98
CA ALA A 464 3.17 -28.00 -26.32
C ALA A 464 4.42 -28.29 -27.16
N GLY A 465 5.53 -28.60 -26.51
CA GLY A 465 6.73 -29.10 -27.17
C GLY A 465 6.48 -30.41 -27.89
N GLU A 466 7.40 -30.81 -28.73
CA GLU A 466 7.33 -32.11 -29.44
C GLU A 466 8.53 -32.97 -29.06
N ASN A 467 8.29 -34.25 -28.88
CA ASN A 467 9.40 -35.17 -28.76
C ASN A 467 10.17 -35.25 -30.07
N PRO A 468 11.51 -35.26 -30.04
CA PRO A 468 12.30 -35.44 -31.26
C PRO A 468 11.86 -36.70 -31.96
N LYS A 469 11.51 -36.59 -33.24
CA LYS A 469 11.25 -37.78 -34.05
C LYS A 469 12.50 -38.62 -34.08
N PRO A 470 12.43 -39.93 -33.89
CA PRO A 470 13.60 -40.80 -34.06
C PRO A 470 14.17 -40.58 -35.47
N PRO A 471 15.51 -40.56 -35.63
CA PRO A 471 16.11 -40.35 -36.93
C PRO A 471 15.50 -41.35 -37.89
N THR A 472 14.93 -40.88 -38.99
CA THR A 472 14.46 -41.74 -40.07
C THR A 472 15.68 -42.46 -40.60
N VAL A 473 15.78 -43.76 -40.30
CA VAL A 473 16.81 -44.63 -40.90
C VAL A 473 16.49 -44.63 -42.39
N VAL A 474 17.21 -43.80 -43.12
CA VAL A 474 17.24 -43.90 -44.57
C VAL A 474 17.86 -45.26 -44.84
N ARG A 475 17.01 -46.29 -45.10
CA ARG A 475 17.50 -47.52 -45.68
C ARG A 475 18.18 -47.12 -46.97
N SER A 476 19.50 -47.21 -47.01
CA SER A 476 20.18 -47.23 -48.32
C SER A 476 19.61 -48.42 -49.03
N ASP A 477 18.80 -48.17 -50.05
CA ASP A 477 18.52 -49.14 -51.10
C ASP A 477 19.92 -49.48 -51.63
N GLY A 478 20.38 -50.66 -51.43
CA GLY A 478 21.74 -51.14 -51.69
C GLY A 478 22.21 -50.96 -53.17
N TYR A 479 21.91 -49.80 -53.77
CA TYR A 479 22.45 -49.41 -55.04
C TYR A 479 23.86 -48.85 -54.83
N VAL A 480 24.83 -49.74 -54.86
CA VAL A 480 26.24 -49.41 -55.08
C VAL A 480 26.40 -49.20 -56.57
N PRO A 481 26.68 -48.00 -57.09
CA PRO A 481 27.02 -47.81 -58.49
C PRO A 481 28.26 -48.66 -58.78
N SER A 482 28.16 -49.68 -59.66
CA SER A 482 29.32 -50.41 -60.11
C SER A 482 30.23 -49.43 -60.84
N TYR A 483 31.44 -49.41 -60.48
CA TYR A 483 32.50 -48.48 -60.93
C TYR A 483 32.98 -48.74 -62.37
N GLU A 484 32.22 -49.47 -63.21
CA GLU A 484 32.66 -49.91 -64.54
C GLU A 484 32.08 -49.12 -65.73
N ASP A 485 31.27 -48.05 -65.50
CA ASP A 485 30.66 -47.42 -66.67
C ASP A 485 30.96 -45.92 -66.83
N THR A 486 32.13 -45.44 -66.40
CA THR A 486 32.53 -44.05 -66.59
C THR A 486 33.57 -43.84 -67.71
N ARG A 487 33.70 -44.72 -68.70
CA ARG A 487 34.68 -44.53 -69.78
C ARG A 487 34.09 -44.09 -71.09
N ASN A 488 32.84 -43.73 -71.25
CA ASN A 488 32.31 -43.27 -72.54
C ASN A 488 31.10 -42.30 -72.44
N TRP A 489 31.29 -41.16 -71.81
CA TRP A 489 30.39 -40.03 -72.04
C TRP A 489 31.15 -38.82 -72.53
N SER A 490 31.24 -38.69 -73.83
CA SER A 490 31.69 -37.49 -74.51
C SER A 490 30.57 -36.43 -74.47
N TRP A 491 30.84 -35.27 -73.92
CA TRP A 491 29.95 -34.11 -73.89
C TRP A 491 29.72 -33.43 -75.27
N LYS A 492 30.04 -34.09 -76.35
CA LYS A 492 29.93 -33.57 -77.73
C LYS A 492 28.85 -34.23 -78.55
N THR A 493 27.64 -34.35 -78.01
CA THR A 493 26.47 -34.51 -78.88
C THR A 493 25.22 -34.08 -78.20
N LEU A 494 24.77 -32.93 -78.49
CA LEU A 494 23.55 -32.14 -78.47
C LEU A 494 23.72 -30.82 -77.75
#